data_50e14ec3935b1ee81984b392e203f15e
#
_entry.id   50e14ec3935b1ee81984b392e203f15e
#
_cell.length_a   1.000
_cell.length_b   1.000
_cell.length_c   1.000
_cell.angle_alpha   90.00
_cell.angle_beta   90.00
_cell.angle_gamma   90.00
#
_symmetry.space_group_name_H-M   'P 1'
#
loop_
_entity.id
_entity.type
_entity.pdbx_description
1 polymer ?
#
loop_
_entity_poly.entity_id
_entity_poly.type
_entity_poly.pdbx_seq_one_letter_code
_entity_poly.pdbx_strand_id
1 'polypeptide(L)'
;MSRPDHPADHPPAAPAEAADLAPLPVIRLGRYRHYKGREYQALGVARHSETHEALVVYRPLYGEGALWVRPHSMFTGEVNLDGAMRLRFEFVADR
;
A
#
# COMPACT_ATOMS: atom_id res chain seq x y z
N MET A 1 29.87 -13.25 5.95
CA MET A 1 29.08 -13.20 6.04
C MET A 1 28.24 -13.15 5.74
N SER A 2 27.78 -13.30 5.91
CA SER A 2 26.83 -13.34 5.84
C SER A 2 26.00 -13.20 5.73
N ARG A 3 25.41 -13.12 5.66
CA ARG A 3 24.47 -13.13 5.68
C ARG A 3 23.68 -13.09 5.53
N PRO A 4 23.33 -13.03 5.44
CA PRO A 4 22.34 -13.08 5.34
C PRO A 4 21.48 -13.14 5.39
N ASP A 5 21.09 -13.11 5.39
CA ASP A 5 20.15 -13.17 5.56
C ASP A 5 19.51 -13.63 5.75
N HIS A 6 19.26 -13.74 5.92
CA HIS A 6 18.75 -14.44 6.16
C HIS A 6 17.64 -14.83 6.55
N PRO A 7 17.61 -15.77 6.29
CA PRO A 7 16.34 -16.45 6.58
C PRO A 7 15.90 -16.25 8.00
N ALA A 8 16.80 -15.97 8.86
CA ALA A 8 16.46 -15.70 10.25
C ALA A 8 15.63 -14.43 10.40
N ASP A 9 15.64 -13.60 9.38
CA ASP A 9 14.90 -12.35 9.43
C ASP A 9 13.42 -12.51 9.07
N HIS A 10 13.04 -13.70 8.63
CA HIS A 10 11.66 -13.95 8.23
C HIS A 10 10.92 -14.64 9.36
N PRO A 11 9.66 -14.24 9.60
CA PRO A 11 8.84 -14.92 10.61
C PRO A 11 8.70 -16.38 10.25
N PRO A 12 9.13 -17.29 11.12
CA PRO A 12 9.06 -18.71 10.78
C PRO A 12 7.64 -19.25 10.64
N ALA A 13 6.68 -18.60 11.29
CA ALA A 13 5.31 -19.06 11.25
C ALA A 13 4.53 -18.59 10.05
N ALA A 14 5.14 -17.76 9.22
CA ALA A 14 4.43 -17.12 8.15
C ALA A 14 3.68 -18.07 7.21
N PRO A 15 4.25 -19.21 6.79
CA PRO A 15 3.50 -20.07 5.86
C PRO A 15 2.18 -20.58 6.40
N ALA A 16 2.15 -21.00 7.67
CA ALA A 16 0.93 -21.50 8.25
C ALA A 16 -0.08 -20.38 8.44
N GLU A 17 0.40 -19.24 8.93
CA GLU A 17 -0.49 -18.10 9.12
C GLU A 17 -1.03 -17.60 7.79
N ALA A 18 -0.20 -17.58 6.77
CA ALA A 18 -0.61 -17.11 5.46
C ALA A 18 -1.71 -17.99 4.87
N ALA A 19 -1.70 -19.28 5.17
CA ALA A 19 -2.72 -20.19 4.65
C ALA A 19 -4.10 -19.89 5.21
N ASP A 20 -4.17 -19.28 6.39
CA ASP A 20 -5.44 -18.98 7.05
C ASP A 20 -5.90 -17.55 6.80
N LEU A 21 -5.12 -16.76 6.09
CA LEU A 21 -5.45 -15.36 5.86
C LEU A 21 -6.31 -15.22 4.62
N ALA A 22 -7.22 -14.25 4.66
CA ALA A 22 -7.99 -13.89 3.48
C ALA A 22 -7.04 -13.38 2.39
N PRO A 23 -7.39 -13.57 1.11
CA PRO A 23 -6.57 -13.00 0.04
C PRO A 23 -6.44 -11.50 0.18
N LEU A 24 -5.30 -10.97 -0.26
CA LEU A 24 -5.12 -9.52 -0.27
C LEU A 24 -6.08 -8.89 -1.26
N PRO A 25 -6.69 -7.75 -0.89
CA PRO A 25 -7.48 -7.02 -1.86
C PRO A 25 -6.56 -6.47 -2.94
N VAL A 26 -7.13 -6.22 -4.11
CA VAL A 26 -6.38 -5.66 -5.22
C VAL A 26 -6.77 -4.21 -5.39
N ILE A 27 -5.87 -3.44 -6.02
CA ILE A 27 -6.19 -2.10 -6.49
C ILE A 27 -5.69 -1.98 -7.91
N ARG A 28 -6.23 -1.02 -8.63
CA ARG A 28 -5.73 -0.73 -9.95
C ARG A 28 -4.37 -0.07 -9.80
N LEU A 29 -3.35 -0.65 -10.40
CA LEU A 29 -2.01 -0.08 -10.33
C LEU A 29 -1.89 1.07 -11.32
N GLY A 30 -1.10 2.08 -10.95
CA GLY A 30 -0.91 3.22 -11.81
C GLY A 30 -0.79 4.50 -11.01
N ARG A 31 -1.10 5.60 -11.66
CA ARG A 31 -0.92 6.93 -11.11
C ARG A 31 -2.22 7.41 -10.46
N TYR A 32 -2.09 7.91 -9.25
CA TYR A 32 -3.21 8.44 -8.47
C TYR A 32 -2.92 9.86 -8.06
N ARG A 33 -3.98 10.66 -7.94
CA ARG A 33 -3.88 12.01 -7.42
C ARG A 33 -4.50 12.06 -6.03
N HIS A 34 -3.73 12.52 -5.06
CA HIS A 34 -4.23 12.76 -3.72
C HIS A 34 -5.13 14.00 -3.76
N TYR A 35 -6.14 14.05 -2.88
CA TYR A 35 -7.10 15.15 -2.90
C TYR A 35 -6.42 16.52 -2.68
N LYS A 36 -5.22 16.53 -2.12
CA LYS A 36 -4.46 17.77 -1.97
C LYS A 36 -3.66 18.13 -3.22
N GLY A 37 -3.74 17.33 -4.27
CA GLY A 37 -3.19 17.67 -5.58
C GLY A 37 -1.93 16.94 -6.01
N ARG A 38 -1.19 16.36 -5.09
CA ARG A 38 0.05 15.67 -5.44
C ARG A 38 -0.25 14.29 -5.99
N GLU A 39 0.65 13.80 -6.84
CA GLU A 39 0.44 12.53 -7.52
C GLU A 39 1.42 11.47 -7.02
N TYR A 40 0.96 10.23 -7.11
CA TYR A 40 1.65 9.08 -6.57
C TYR A 40 1.49 7.90 -7.51
N GLN A 41 2.45 6.99 -7.48
CA GLN A 41 2.39 5.76 -8.26
C GLN A 41 2.10 4.60 -7.33
N ALA A 42 0.97 3.92 -7.54
CA ALA A 42 0.64 2.72 -6.77
C ALA A 42 1.33 1.53 -7.42
N LEU A 43 2.05 0.76 -6.62
CA LEU A 43 2.93 -0.30 -7.10
C LEU A 43 2.40 -1.69 -6.78
N GLY A 44 1.60 -1.82 -5.74
CA GLY A 44 1.09 -3.12 -5.34
C GLY A 44 0.45 -3.07 -3.98
N VAL A 45 0.02 -4.24 -3.52
CA VAL A 45 -0.54 -4.41 -2.19
C VAL A 45 0.32 -5.42 -1.46
N ALA A 46 0.76 -5.06 -0.27
CA ALA A 46 1.58 -5.91 0.58
C ALA A 46 0.81 -6.25 1.85
N ARG A 47 1.32 -7.21 2.60
CA ARG A 47 0.73 -7.60 3.87
C ARG A 47 1.66 -7.15 5.00
N HIS A 48 1.09 -6.48 5.99
CA HIS A 48 1.86 -6.11 7.18
C HIS A 48 2.28 -7.39 7.89
N SER A 49 3.58 -7.51 8.19
CA SER A 49 4.10 -8.76 8.73
C SER A 49 3.58 -9.09 10.13
N GLU A 50 3.17 -8.09 10.89
CA GLU A 50 2.71 -8.31 12.25
C GLU A 50 1.19 -8.31 12.37
N THR A 51 0.53 -7.33 11.77
CA THR A 51 -0.92 -7.21 11.88
C THR A 51 -1.66 -7.96 10.80
N HIS A 52 -0.96 -8.32 9.72
CA HIS A 52 -1.53 -8.98 8.54
C HIS A 52 -2.49 -8.09 7.75
N GLU A 53 -2.56 -6.81 8.07
CA GLU A 53 -3.42 -5.92 7.30
C GLU A 53 -2.83 -5.68 5.91
N ALA A 54 -3.72 -5.35 4.97
CA ALA A 54 -3.32 -5.03 3.61
C ALA A 54 -2.79 -3.60 3.55
N LEU A 55 -1.64 -3.43 2.91
CA LEU A 55 -0.98 -2.13 2.78
C LEU A 55 -0.76 -1.85 1.31
N VAL A 56 -1.16 -0.68 0.84
CA VAL A 56 -0.83 -0.24 -0.51
C VAL A 56 0.60 0.28 -0.50
N VAL A 57 1.41 -0.25 -1.41
CA VAL A 57 2.79 0.21 -1.60
C VAL A 57 2.76 1.22 -2.74
N TYR A 58 3.24 2.42 -2.47
CA TYR A 58 3.18 3.49 -3.46
C TYR A 58 4.35 4.44 -3.21
N ARG A 59 4.58 5.33 -4.16
CA ARG A 59 5.62 6.34 -4.00
C ARG A 59 5.16 7.66 -4.57
N PRO A 60 5.60 8.77 -4.00
CA PRO A 60 5.31 10.07 -4.57
C PRO A 60 6.03 10.25 -5.89
N LEU A 61 5.39 10.96 -6.81
CA LEU A 61 5.98 11.32 -8.09
C LEU A 61 6.62 12.69 -8.00
N TYR A 62 7.12 13.02 -6.82
CA TYR A 62 7.86 14.24 -6.56
C TYR A 62 8.91 13.92 -5.50
N GLY A 63 9.86 14.85 -5.31
CA GLY A 63 10.92 14.64 -4.34
C GLY A 63 11.77 13.44 -4.71
N GLU A 64 12.23 12.71 -3.70
CA GLU A 64 13.12 11.58 -3.93
C GLU A 64 12.38 10.30 -4.34
N GLY A 65 11.05 10.28 -4.19
CA GLY A 65 10.27 9.13 -4.64
C GLY A 65 10.43 7.88 -3.81
N ALA A 66 10.73 8.02 -2.53
CA ALA A 66 10.87 6.86 -1.64
C ALA A 66 9.56 6.09 -1.54
N LEU A 67 9.67 4.78 -1.31
CA LEU A 67 8.48 3.95 -1.17
C LEU A 67 7.80 4.21 0.17
N TRP A 68 6.49 4.36 0.10
CA TRP A 68 5.64 4.51 1.29
C TRP A 68 4.61 3.41 1.29
N VAL A 69 4.00 3.17 2.46
CA VAL A 69 2.87 2.27 2.58
C VAL A 69 1.75 2.97 3.33
N ARG A 70 0.51 2.57 3.02
CA ARG A 70 -0.68 3.08 3.68
C ARG A 70 -1.70 1.96 3.73
N PRO A 71 -2.44 1.82 4.83
CA PRO A 71 -3.49 0.79 4.87
C PRO A 71 -4.39 0.88 3.65
N HIS A 72 -4.72 -0.27 3.09
CA HIS A 72 -5.55 -0.34 1.89
C HIS A 72 -6.87 0.42 2.11
N SER A 73 -7.48 0.25 3.27
CA SER A 73 -8.75 0.92 3.58
C SER A 73 -8.62 2.43 3.56
N MET A 74 -7.47 2.96 3.93
CA MET A 74 -7.26 4.39 3.90
C MET A 74 -6.91 4.88 2.50
N PHE A 75 -6.14 4.08 1.75
CA PHE A 75 -5.77 4.46 0.39
C PHE A 75 -7.02 4.54 -0.50
N THR A 76 -7.92 3.58 -0.36
CA THR A 76 -9.15 3.52 -1.16
C THR A 76 -10.32 4.23 -0.52
N GLY A 77 -10.13 4.81 0.66
CA GLY A 77 -11.21 5.46 1.39
C GLY A 77 -11.49 6.86 0.92
N GLU A 78 -12.46 7.47 1.60
CA GLU A 78 -12.88 8.82 1.28
C GLU A 78 -12.57 9.78 2.41
N VAL A 79 -12.51 11.05 2.08
CA VAL A 79 -12.36 12.12 3.05
C VAL A 79 -13.53 13.07 2.90
N ASN A 80 -13.89 13.72 3.99
CA ASN A 80 -14.96 14.72 3.98
C ASN A 80 -14.30 16.10 3.85
N LEU A 81 -14.62 16.78 2.76
CA LEU A 81 -14.10 18.11 2.49
C LEU A 81 -15.29 19.07 2.43
N ASP A 82 -15.49 19.80 3.51
CA ASP A 82 -16.57 20.80 3.58
C ASP A 82 -17.93 20.20 3.27
N GLY A 83 -18.19 19.00 3.80
CA GLY A 83 -19.46 18.33 3.62
C GLY A 83 -19.54 17.46 2.39
N ALA A 84 -18.56 17.50 1.50
CA ALA A 84 -18.55 16.68 0.30
C ALA A 84 -17.56 15.51 0.50
N MET A 85 -18.01 14.31 0.17
CA MET A 85 -17.15 13.14 0.24
C MET A 85 -16.35 13.02 -1.03
N ARG A 86 -15.04 12.84 -0.88
CA ARG A 86 -14.13 12.68 -2.01
C ARG A 86 -13.16 11.55 -1.74
N LEU A 87 -12.74 10.88 -2.81
CA LEU A 87 -11.70 9.86 -2.68
C LEU A 87 -10.43 10.52 -2.19
N ARG A 88 -9.77 9.86 -1.23
CA ARG A 88 -8.46 10.33 -0.75
C ARG A 88 -7.44 10.29 -1.89
N PHE A 89 -7.49 9.22 -2.69
CA PHE A 89 -6.65 9.06 -3.89
C PHE A 89 -7.55 8.71 -5.06
N GLU A 90 -7.42 9.44 -6.13
CA GLU A 90 -8.24 9.25 -7.32
C GLU A 90 -7.36 8.72 -8.44
N PHE A 91 -7.79 7.63 -9.08
CA PHE A 91 -7.04 7.04 -10.18
C PHE A 91 -6.98 8.02 -11.35
N VAL A 92 -5.79 8.19 -11.92
CA VAL A 92 -5.57 9.12 -13.02
C VAL A 92 -5.24 8.39 -14.31
N ALA A 93 -4.30 7.46 -14.26
CA ALA A 93 -3.83 6.79 -15.47
C ALA A 93 -3.06 5.54 -15.08
N ASP A 94 -2.90 4.63 -16.06
CA ASP A 94 -2.19 3.38 -15.82
C ASP A 94 -0.71 3.58 -15.51
N ARG A 95 -0.19 4.76 -15.76
CA ARG A 95 1.18 5.10 -15.41
C ARG A 95 1.37 6.60 -15.36
#